data_c461936786d195b414041ea660fdfb68
#
_entry.id   c461936786d195b414041ea660fdfb68
#
_cell.length_a   1.000
_cell.length_b   1.000
_cell.length_c   1.000
_cell.angle_alpha   90.00
_cell.angle_beta   90.00
_cell.angle_gamma   90.00
#
_symmetry.space_group_name_H-M   'P 1'
#
loop_
_entity.id
_entity.type
_entity.pdbx_description
1 polymer ?
#
loop_
_entity_poly.entity_id
_entity_poly.type
_entity_poly.pdbx_seq_one_letter_code
_entity_poly.pdbx_strand_id
1 'polypeptide(L)'
;MSFVLQLPRQAVLILLLVFFGAMCTSSLIPVMGFFIVEGLGQQPWQIALYSGIVAPLTIVVNRLLGERLDRMVAVKPLLLISIIAYLLMALLLSSLPPFWLLVAVGAPVMAVANGATSTEFTYGRLYAERHGIEITQYNAWLRMGVSLAWVVGPAMSFITIDLVGFRVAYMISAGLAGIWFVLWHLAVPNDFRAPQRPPRPVELDGIDWWLLLAALVCTLIAIGNVLFTAAMPLFFVREVGLPGYTPGLAISAKCVVEVIAIFSAARLAERFGPRAVLAGAAILAILTFAAFAQVSSVLQVVILGAIEGYYYGLFAGVAISFVQSYAPDKPGRATALFMNSLYLGGFIGNVSMGFIADAFSFQAVIYVAAASGVPVLLALAVLRPPRST
;
A
#
# COMPACT_ATOMS: atom_id res chain seq x y z
N MET A 1 -19.25 9.94 -14.43
CA MET A 1 -20.50 9.39 -13.84
C MET A 1 -21.36 8.61 -14.85
N SER A 2 -21.45 9.02 -16.11
CA SER A 2 -22.22 8.32 -17.14
C SER A 2 -21.79 6.86 -17.41
N PHE A 3 -20.50 6.57 -17.36
CA PHE A 3 -19.96 5.22 -17.62
C PHE A 3 -20.41 4.18 -16.59
N VAL A 4 -20.37 4.50 -15.28
CA VAL A 4 -20.77 3.54 -14.22
C VAL A 4 -22.26 3.21 -14.31
N LEU A 5 -23.10 4.17 -14.72
CA LEU A 5 -24.54 3.97 -14.90
C LEU A 5 -24.87 3.02 -16.07
N GLN A 6 -23.93 2.80 -16.99
CA GLN A 6 -24.08 1.91 -18.15
C GLN A 6 -23.44 0.53 -17.91
N LEU A 7 -22.74 0.34 -16.76
CA LEU A 7 -22.10 -0.94 -16.45
C LEU A 7 -23.14 -2.01 -16.12
N PRO A 8 -22.91 -3.27 -16.55
CA PRO A 8 -23.70 -4.41 -16.11
C PRO A 8 -23.69 -4.51 -14.57
N ARG A 9 -24.80 -4.94 -13.98
CA ARG A 9 -24.92 -5.14 -12.53
C ARG A 9 -23.74 -5.89 -11.92
N GLN A 10 -23.26 -6.92 -12.61
CA GLN A 10 -22.10 -7.72 -12.17
C GLN A 10 -20.80 -6.90 -12.10
N ALA A 11 -20.57 -6.01 -13.06
CA ALA A 11 -19.41 -5.12 -13.05
C ALA A 11 -19.44 -4.16 -11.84
N VAL A 12 -20.61 -3.64 -11.49
CA VAL A 12 -20.79 -2.81 -10.31
C VAL A 12 -20.53 -3.61 -9.02
N LEU A 13 -21.03 -4.86 -8.94
CA LEU A 13 -20.76 -5.73 -7.80
C LEU A 13 -19.25 -6.00 -7.61
N ILE A 14 -18.49 -6.12 -8.71
CA ILE A 14 -17.03 -6.28 -8.65
C ILE A 14 -16.36 -4.99 -8.14
N LEU A 15 -16.82 -3.81 -8.56
CA LEU A 15 -16.32 -2.53 -8.01
C LEU A 15 -16.55 -2.43 -6.49
N LEU A 16 -17.74 -2.82 -6.02
CA LEU A 16 -18.06 -2.87 -4.60
C LEU A 16 -17.23 -3.93 -3.86
N LEU A 17 -17.02 -5.10 -4.46
CA LEU A 17 -16.17 -6.17 -3.90
C LEU A 17 -14.75 -5.62 -3.63
N VAL A 18 -14.12 -4.98 -4.61
CA VAL A 18 -12.78 -4.40 -4.49
C VAL A 18 -12.75 -3.25 -3.47
N PHE A 19 -13.78 -2.41 -3.45
CA PHE A 19 -13.89 -1.32 -2.48
C PHE A 19 -13.95 -1.86 -1.04
N PHE A 20 -14.81 -2.85 -0.75
CA PHE A 20 -14.92 -3.41 0.60
C PHE A 20 -13.69 -4.25 0.99
N GLY A 21 -13.06 -4.96 0.05
CA GLY A 21 -11.77 -5.60 0.27
C GLY A 21 -10.67 -4.59 0.65
N ALA A 22 -10.62 -3.46 -0.06
CA ALA A 22 -9.71 -2.37 0.27
C ALA A 22 -10.08 -1.67 1.59
N MET A 23 -11.36 -1.52 1.94
CA MET A 23 -11.81 -1.03 3.25
C MET A 23 -11.31 -1.93 4.38
N CYS A 24 -11.41 -3.24 4.20
CA CYS A 24 -10.87 -4.21 5.13
C CYS A 24 -9.36 -4.00 5.33
N THR A 25 -8.56 -4.02 4.27
CA THR A 25 -7.10 -3.88 4.38
C THR A 25 -6.67 -2.51 4.90
N SER A 26 -7.28 -1.42 4.46
CA SER A 26 -6.95 -0.05 4.90
C SER A 26 -7.35 0.23 6.35
N SER A 27 -8.32 -0.50 6.90
CA SER A 27 -8.70 -0.39 8.31
C SER A 27 -7.75 -1.11 9.26
N LEU A 28 -6.97 -2.11 8.80
CA LEU A 28 -6.05 -2.88 9.63
C LEU A 28 -4.58 -2.49 9.47
N ILE A 29 -4.10 -2.36 8.23
CA ILE A 29 -2.67 -2.22 7.94
C ILE A 29 -2.04 -1.01 8.64
N PRO A 30 -2.60 0.23 8.55
CA PRO A 30 -2.00 1.40 9.17
C PRO A 30 -2.06 1.38 10.70
N VAL A 31 -2.98 0.62 11.26
CA VAL A 31 -3.23 0.54 12.70
C VAL A 31 -2.33 -0.50 13.38
N MET A 32 -1.75 -1.45 12.65
CA MET A 32 -1.08 -2.61 13.23
C MET A 32 0.09 -2.24 14.15
N GLY A 33 0.97 -1.32 13.72
CA GLY A 33 2.08 -0.86 14.56
C GLY A 33 1.59 -0.17 15.84
N PHE A 34 0.56 0.67 15.71
CA PHE A 34 -0.09 1.33 16.83
C PHE A 34 -0.73 0.32 17.80
N PHE A 35 -1.40 -0.72 17.27
CA PHE A 35 -1.97 -1.79 18.07
C PHE A 35 -0.94 -2.60 18.84
N ILE A 36 0.20 -2.94 18.23
CA ILE A 36 1.26 -3.71 18.92
C ILE A 36 1.78 -2.93 20.14
N VAL A 37 2.00 -1.63 20.00
CA VAL A 37 2.57 -0.81 21.08
C VAL A 37 1.50 -0.34 22.06
N GLU A 38 0.42 0.30 21.61
CA GLU A 38 -0.60 0.88 22.48
C GLU A 38 -1.68 -0.14 22.91
N GLY A 39 -2.03 -1.06 22.00
CA GLY A 39 -3.06 -2.07 22.28
C GLY A 39 -2.56 -3.26 23.08
N LEU A 40 -1.35 -3.74 22.80
CA LEU A 40 -0.74 -4.91 23.46
C LEU A 40 0.38 -4.55 24.44
N GLY A 41 0.73 -3.25 24.57
CA GLY A 41 1.79 -2.79 25.49
C GLY A 41 3.20 -3.29 25.16
N GLN A 42 3.45 -3.56 23.86
CA GLN A 42 4.72 -4.13 23.42
C GLN A 42 5.76 -3.06 23.09
N GLN A 43 7.02 -3.46 23.01
CA GLN A 43 8.12 -2.57 22.64
C GLN A 43 8.16 -2.32 21.11
N PRO A 44 8.70 -1.19 20.63
CA PRO A 44 8.72 -0.86 19.20
C PRO A 44 9.45 -1.88 18.32
N TRP A 45 10.52 -2.55 18.79
CA TRP A 45 11.22 -3.57 18.02
C TRP A 45 10.32 -4.76 17.63
N GLN A 46 9.24 -5.00 18.38
CA GLN A 46 8.29 -6.06 18.09
C GLN A 46 7.45 -5.78 16.84
N ILE A 47 7.31 -4.50 16.46
CA ILE A 47 6.75 -4.13 15.15
C ILE A 47 7.67 -4.63 14.04
N ALA A 48 9.00 -4.47 14.20
CA ALA A 48 9.99 -4.97 13.24
C ALA A 48 9.89 -6.50 13.09
N LEU A 49 9.77 -7.22 14.20
CA LEU A 49 9.62 -8.69 14.18
C LEU A 49 8.35 -9.11 13.45
N TYR A 50 7.19 -8.53 13.79
CA TYR A 50 5.93 -8.84 13.15
C TYR A 50 5.97 -8.53 11.64
N SER A 51 6.38 -7.33 11.26
CA SER A 51 6.47 -6.90 9.87
C SER A 51 7.51 -7.71 9.08
N GLY A 52 8.62 -8.06 9.74
CA GLY A 52 9.69 -8.89 9.19
C GLY A 52 9.25 -10.31 8.83
N ILE A 53 8.18 -10.80 9.46
CA ILE A 53 7.57 -12.11 9.16
C ILE A 53 6.44 -11.95 8.14
N VAL A 54 5.54 -10.98 8.33
CA VAL A 54 4.37 -10.78 7.45
C VAL A 54 4.77 -10.48 6.01
N ALA A 55 5.76 -9.59 5.80
CA ALA A 55 6.11 -9.14 4.46
C ALA A 55 6.65 -10.26 3.55
N PRO A 56 7.66 -11.08 3.96
CA PRO A 56 8.10 -12.22 3.16
C PRO A 56 7.00 -13.26 2.94
N LEU A 57 6.19 -13.56 3.96
CA LEU A 57 5.08 -14.49 3.83
C LEU A 57 4.03 -13.97 2.82
N THR A 58 3.75 -12.67 2.82
CA THR A 58 2.83 -12.05 1.84
C THR A 58 3.36 -12.21 0.41
N ILE A 59 4.67 -12.04 0.18
CA ILE A 59 5.29 -12.25 -1.13
C ILE A 59 5.11 -13.70 -1.58
N VAL A 60 5.37 -14.68 -0.69
CA VAL A 60 5.20 -16.10 -0.99
C VAL A 60 3.73 -16.42 -1.30
N VAL A 61 2.80 -15.94 -0.48
CA VAL A 61 1.36 -16.18 -0.70
C VAL A 61 0.89 -15.57 -2.01
N ASN A 62 1.26 -14.32 -2.31
CA ASN A 62 0.90 -13.67 -3.57
C ASN A 62 1.42 -14.45 -4.78
N ARG A 63 2.64 -14.99 -4.71
CA ARG A 63 3.18 -15.85 -5.75
C ARG A 63 2.38 -17.14 -5.91
N LEU A 64 2.07 -17.83 -4.81
CA LEU A 64 1.28 -19.07 -4.83
C LEU A 64 -0.13 -18.85 -5.37
N LEU A 65 -0.79 -17.75 -5.00
CA LEU A 65 -2.11 -17.39 -5.53
C LEU A 65 -2.04 -17.08 -7.02
N GLY A 66 -1.02 -16.34 -7.47
CA GLY A 66 -0.78 -16.05 -8.88
C GLY A 66 -0.56 -17.32 -9.70
N GLU A 67 0.29 -18.24 -9.23
CA GLU A 67 0.53 -19.54 -9.89
C GLU A 67 -0.75 -20.40 -9.96
N ARG A 68 -1.61 -20.34 -8.94
CA ARG A 68 -2.90 -21.02 -8.94
C ARG A 68 -3.87 -20.44 -9.96
N LEU A 69 -3.91 -19.12 -10.09
CA LEU A 69 -4.70 -18.43 -11.13
C LEU A 69 -4.21 -18.81 -12.53
N ASP A 70 -2.89 -18.84 -12.75
CA ASP A 70 -2.29 -19.22 -14.04
C ASP A 70 -2.57 -20.71 -14.42
N ARG A 71 -2.74 -21.57 -13.40
CA ARG A 71 -3.17 -22.98 -13.58
C ARG A 71 -4.67 -23.18 -13.73
N MET A 72 -5.43 -22.14 -14.06
CA MET A 72 -6.88 -22.17 -14.27
C MET A 72 -7.70 -22.61 -13.04
N VAL A 73 -7.19 -22.44 -11.82
CA VAL A 73 -7.99 -22.62 -10.61
C VAL A 73 -9.06 -21.53 -10.56
N ALA A 74 -10.26 -21.89 -10.13
CA ALA A 74 -11.35 -20.93 -10.01
C ALA A 74 -11.00 -19.79 -9.07
N VAL A 75 -11.34 -18.56 -9.45
CA VAL A 75 -11.06 -17.34 -8.65
C VAL A 75 -11.81 -17.37 -7.32
N LYS A 76 -13.03 -17.91 -7.31
CA LYS A 76 -13.93 -17.90 -6.15
C LYS A 76 -13.31 -18.50 -4.88
N PRO A 77 -12.76 -19.73 -4.86
CA PRO A 77 -12.15 -20.30 -3.66
C PRO A 77 -10.87 -19.57 -3.24
N LEU A 78 -10.10 -18.99 -4.18
CA LEU A 78 -8.89 -18.25 -3.84
C LEU A 78 -9.22 -16.95 -3.06
N LEU A 79 -10.24 -16.22 -3.49
CA LEU A 79 -10.73 -15.04 -2.76
C LEU A 79 -11.35 -15.43 -1.41
N LEU A 80 -12.11 -16.54 -1.35
CA LEU A 80 -12.71 -17.00 -0.11
C LEU A 80 -11.66 -17.24 0.98
N ILE A 81 -10.55 -17.89 0.64
CA ILE A 81 -9.46 -18.14 1.59
C ILE A 81 -8.94 -16.81 2.17
N SER A 82 -8.74 -15.80 1.35
CA SER A 82 -8.28 -14.48 1.81
C SER A 82 -9.32 -13.74 2.66
N ILE A 83 -10.60 -13.83 2.31
CA ILE A 83 -11.70 -13.24 3.09
C ILE A 83 -11.81 -13.90 4.47
N ILE A 84 -11.77 -15.23 4.52
CA ILE A 84 -11.79 -15.98 5.79
C ILE A 84 -10.54 -15.64 6.61
N ALA A 85 -9.36 -15.58 6.01
CA ALA A 85 -8.14 -15.19 6.71
C ALA A 85 -8.26 -13.78 7.30
N TYR A 86 -8.82 -12.83 6.55
CA TYR A 86 -9.05 -11.48 7.07
C TYR A 86 -10.04 -11.48 8.26
N LEU A 87 -11.16 -12.18 8.13
CA LEU A 87 -12.16 -12.31 9.21
C LEU A 87 -11.53 -12.90 10.47
N LEU A 88 -10.77 -14.01 10.32
CA LEU A 88 -10.06 -14.64 11.43
C LEU A 88 -9.03 -13.69 12.06
N MET A 89 -8.32 -12.90 11.25
CA MET A 89 -7.37 -11.89 11.73
C MET A 89 -8.09 -10.81 12.54
N ALA A 90 -9.19 -10.24 12.03
CA ALA A 90 -9.96 -9.22 12.72
C ALA A 90 -10.53 -9.73 14.06
N LEU A 91 -11.04 -10.95 14.09
CA LEU A 91 -11.51 -11.59 15.32
C LEU A 91 -10.37 -11.88 16.31
N LEU A 92 -9.21 -12.33 15.83
CA LEU A 92 -8.03 -12.52 16.66
C LEU A 92 -7.59 -11.20 17.31
N LEU A 93 -7.50 -10.12 16.53
CA LEU A 93 -7.12 -8.79 17.03
C LEU A 93 -8.15 -8.25 18.04
N SER A 94 -9.45 -8.49 17.84
CA SER A 94 -10.50 -8.08 18.76
C SER A 94 -10.40 -8.77 20.13
N SER A 95 -9.77 -9.94 20.21
CA SER A 95 -9.53 -10.64 21.47
C SER A 95 -8.34 -10.09 22.27
N LEU A 96 -7.58 -9.14 21.72
CA LEU A 96 -6.32 -8.62 22.29
C LEU A 96 -5.34 -9.75 22.60
N PRO A 97 -4.89 -10.51 21.60
CA PRO A 97 -4.10 -11.72 21.81
C PRO A 97 -2.72 -11.40 22.40
N PRO A 98 -2.10 -12.35 23.11
CA PRO A 98 -0.70 -12.19 23.48
C PRO A 98 0.17 -12.08 22.21
N PHE A 99 1.22 -11.26 22.29
CA PHE A 99 2.07 -10.91 21.12
C PHE A 99 2.56 -12.14 20.34
N TRP A 100 2.99 -13.20 21.03
CA TRP A 100 3.50 -14.41 20.37
C TRP A 100 2.45 -15.18 19.59
N LEU A 101 1.19 -15.10 20.01
CA LEU A 101 0.07 -15.66 19.24
C LEU A 101 -0.19 -14.83 17.99
N LEU A 102 -0.07 -13.49 18.10
CA LEU A 102 -0.14 -12.60 16.94
C LEU A 102 0.97 -12.91 15.93
N VAL A 103 2.19 -13.19 16.37
CA VAL A 103 3.30 -13.55 15.50
C VAL A 103 3.12 -14.94 14.90
N ALA A 104 2.81 -15.95 15.73
CA ALA A 104 2.78 -17.35 15.27
C ALA A 104 1.56 -17.67 14.38
N VAL A 105 0.41 -17.08 14.68
CA VAL A 105 -0.86 -17.33 13.97
C VAL A 105 -1.29 -16.10 13.14
N GLY A 106 -1.27 -14.92 13.76
CA GLY A 106 -1.74 -13.70 13.11
C GLY A 106 -0.91 -13.32 11.89
N ALA A 107 0.43 -13.44 11.94
CA ALA A 107 1.28 -13.07 10.81
C ALA A 107 1.07 -13.95 9.56
N PRO A 108 1.02 -15.30 9.64
CA PRO A 108 0.63 -16.14 8.51
C PRO A 108 -0.78 -15.85 7.99
N VAL A 109 -1.75 -15.68 8.89
CA VAL A 109 -3.14 -15.38 8.52
C VAL A 109 -3.23 -14.02 7.80
N MET A 110 -2.52 -13.00 8.30
CA MET A 110 -2.46 -11.69 7.65
C MET A 110 -1.81 -11.75 6.26
N ALA A 111 -0.77 -12.55 6.10
CA ALA A 111 -0.13 -12.77 4.81
C ALA A 111 -1.11 -13.34 3.76
N VAL A 112 -1.98 -14.28 4.17
CA VAL A 112 -3.02 -14.85 3.30
C VAL A 112 -4.10 -13.80 2.99
N ALA A 113 -4.51 -13.01 3.99
CA ALA A 113 -5.48 -11.94 3.79
C ALA A 113 -4.99 -10.89 2.77
N ASN A 114 -3.71 -10.50 2.82
CA ASN A 114 -3.09 -9.55 1.89
C ASN A 114 -3.09 -10.03 0.43
N GLY A 115 -3.25 -11.33 0.18
CA GLY A 115 -3.34 -11.90 -1.16
C GLY A 115 -4.61 -11.56 -1.94
N ALA A 116 -5.64 -11.05 -1.26
CA ALA A 116 -6.93 -10.73 -1.88
C ALA A 116 -6.81 -9.67 -2.98
N THR A 117 -6.12 -8.58 -2.70
CA THR A 117 -6.07 -7.41 -3.59
C THR A 117 -5.58 -7.76 -5.00
N SER A 118 -4.50 -8.55 -5.11
CA SER A 118 -3.97 -8.97 -6.42
C SER A 118 -4.96 -9.86 -7.17
N THR A 119 -5.66 -10.73 -6.46
CA THR A 119 -6.67 -11.64 -7.03
C THR A 119 -7.91 -10.86 -7.51
N GLU A 120 -8.37 -9.87 -6.74
CA GLU A 120 -9.51 -9.00 -7.09
C GLU A 120 -9.22 -8.16 -8.34
N PHE A 121 -8.06 -7.52 -8.43
CA PHE A 121 -7.67 -6.76 -9.63
C PHE A 121 -7.57 -7.67 -10.86
N THR A 122 -7.00 -8.87 -10.70
CA THR A 122 -6.92 -9.84 -11.78
C THR A 122 -8.32 -10.26 -12.23
N TYR A 123 -9.22 -10.55 -11.28
CA TYR A 123 -10.60 -10.90 -11.57
C TYR A 123 -11.34 -9.77 -12.30
N GLY A 124 -11.26 -8.53 -11.80
CA GLY A 124 -11.90 -7.38 -12.42
C GLY A 124 -11.43 -7.13 -13.84
N ARG A 125 -10.11 -7.23 -14.10
CA ARG A 125 -9.54 -7.11 -15.44
C ARG A 125 -10.04 -8.20 -16.38
N LEU A 126 -10.00 -9.48 -15.96
CA LEU A 126 -10.44 -10.60 -16.77
C LEU A 126 -11.96 -10.55 -17.04
N TYR A 127 -12.73 -10.04 -16.08
CA TYR A 127 -14.16 -9.82 -16.29
C TYR A 127 -14.41 -8.75 -17.37
N ALA A 128 -13.73 -7.61 -17.30
CA ALA A 128 -13.82 -6.55 -18.29
C ALA A 128 -13.45 -7.05 -19.70
N GLU A 129 -12.33 -7.79 -19.80
CA GLU A 129 -11.86 -8.38 -21.06
C GLU A 129 -12.91 -9.31 -21.69
N ARG A 130 -13.54 -10.19 -20.89
CA ARG A 130 -14.58 -11.14 -21.38
C ARG A 130 -15.88 -10.48 -21.82
N HIS A 131 -16.23 -9.33 -21.24
CA HIS A 131 -17.51 -8.68 -21.51
C HIS A 131 -17.38 -7.43 -22.40
N GLY A 132 -16.20 -7.22 -23.02
CA GLY A 132 -15.99 -6.09 -23.94
C GLY A 132 -16.04 -4.73 -23.26
N ILE A 133 -15.80 -4.67 -21.92
CA ILE A 133 -15.70 -3.40 -21.20
C ILE A 133 -14.28 -2.85 -21.41
N GLU A 134 -14.17 -1.53 -21.62
CA GLU A 134 -12.88 -0.89 -21.80
C GLU A 134 -12.02 -1.08 -20.56
N ILE A 135 -10.92 -1.85 -20.71
CA ILE A 135 -10.10 -2.38 -19.61
C ILE A 135 -9.44 -1.24 -18.82
N THR A 136 -8.88 -0.24 -19.52
CA THR A 136 -8.16 0.87 -18.89
C THR A 136 -9.09 1.68 -18.01
N GLN A 137 -10.28 2.00 -18.51
CA GLN A 137 -11.29 2.75 -17.78
C GLN A 137 -11.84 1.95 -16.60
N TYR A 138 -12.13 0.65 -16.78
CA TYR A 138 -12.62 -0.19 -15.69
C TYR A 138 -11.58 -0.35 -14.57
N ASN A 139 -10.30 -0.57 -14.92
CA ASN A 139 -9.20 -0.60 -13.95
C ASN A 139 -9.04 0.74 -13.22
N ALA A 140 -9.27 1.87 -13.89
CA ALA A 140 -9.26 3.18 -13.23
C ALA A 140 -10.36 3.29 -12.15
N TRP A 141 -11.56 2.77 -12.41
CA TRP A 141 -12.65 2.71 -11.43
C TRP A 141 -12.33 1.78 -10.25
N LEU A 142 -11.72 0.61 -10.50
CA LEU A 142 -11.25 -0.29 -9.43
C LEU A 142 -10.24 0.43 -8.53
N ARG A 143 -9.25 1.12 -9.13
CA ARG A 143 -8.25 1.89 -8.37
C ARG A 143 -8.86 3.05 -7.59
N MET A 144 -9.84 3.75 -8.18
CA MET A 144 -10.57 4.81 -7.48
C MET A 144 -11.31 4.28 -6.25
N GLY A 145 -11.94 3.10 -6.36
CA GLY A 145 -12.55 2.41 -5.20
C GLY A 145 -11.54 2.14 -4.10
N VAL A 146 -10.35 1.64 -4.43
CA VAL A 146 -9.27 1.43 -3.46
C VAL A 146 -8.83 2.75 -2.83
N SER A 147 -8.61 3.80 -3.62
CA SER A 147 -8.22 5.11 -3.09
C SER A 147 -9.26 5.66 -2.11
N LEU A 148 -10.55 5.56 -2.44
CA LEU A 148 -11.63 5.98 -1.55
C LEU A 148 -11.65 5.17 -0.23
N ALA A 149 -11.39 3.87 -0.31
CA ALA A 149 -11.27 3.01 0.86
C ALA A 149 -10.10 3.43 1.76
N TRP A 150 -8.97 3.85 1.18
CA TRP A 150 -7.83 4.37 1.94
C TRP A 150 -8.05 5.77 2.54
N VAL A 151 -8.98 6.56 1.99
CA VAL A 151 -9.44 7.82 2.63
C VAL A 151 -10.28 7.50 3.87
N VAL A 152 -11.20 6.55 3.78
CA VAL A 152 -12.21 6.29 4.82
C VAL A 152 -11.71 5.30 5.88
N GLY A 153 -11.05 4.21 5.47
CA GLY A 153 -10.69 3.09 6.34
C GLY A 153 -9.82 3.47 7.54
N PRO A 154 -8.67 4.13 7.34
CA PRO A 154 -7.80 4.54 8.45
C PRO A 154 -8.48 5.54 9.38
N ALA A 155 -9.20 6.54 8.83
CA ALA A 155 -9.93 7.51 9.64
C ALA A 155 -10.98 6.83 10.53
N MET A 156 -11.79 5.94 9.95
CA MET A 156 -12.76 5.16 10.70
C MET A 156 -12.11 4.36 11.82
N SER A 157 -10.99 3.67 11.54
CA SER A 157 -10.30 2.84 12.53
C SER A 157 -9.71 3.66 13.67
N PHE A 158 -8.97 4.72 13.38
CA PHE A 158 -8.35 5.55 14.41
C PHE A 158 -9.39 6.32 15.24
N ILE A 159 -10.47 6.84 14.62
CA ILE A 159 -11.60 7.48 15.35
C ILE A 159 -12.27 6.45 16.27
N THR A 160 -12.55 5.24 15.76
CA THR A 160 -13.18 4.21 16.58
C THR A 160 -12.29 3.77 17.74
N ILE A 161 -10.97 3.61 17.51
CA ILE A 161 -10.01 3.26 18.55
C ILE A 161 -9.98 4.34 19.64
N ASP A 162 -9.94 5.59 19.25
CA ASP A 162 -9.91 6.74 20.18
C ASP A 162 -11.17 6.84 21.03
N LEU A 163 -12.35 6.59 20.45
CA LEU A 163 -13.64 6.73 21.13
C LEU A 163 -14.03 5.50 21.97
N VAL A 164 -13.80 4.29 21.45
CA VAL A 164 -14.34 3.05 22.03
C VAL A 164 -13.34 1.89 22.11
N GLY A 165 -12.09 2.13 21.71
CA GLY A 165 -10.98 1.19 21.87
C GLY A 165 -10.80 0.17 20.74
N PHE A 166 -9.68 -0.54 20.79
CA PHE A 166 -9.24 -1.51 19.77
C PHE A 166 -10.23 -2.65 19.52
N ARG A 167 -10.82 -3.20 20.59
CA ARG A 167 -11.74 -4.33 20.48
C ARG A 167 -12.90 -4.03 19.54
N VAL A 168 -13.55 -2.89 19.75
CA VAL A 168 -14.71 -2.48 18.94
C VAL A 168 -14.28 -2.15 17.50
N ALA A 169 -13.15 -1.49 17.32
CA ALA A 169 -12.62 -1.18 15.99
C ALA A 169 -12.40 -2.46 15.16
N TYR A 170 -11.84 -3.52 15.76
CA TYR A 170 -11.64 -4.79 15.07
C TYR A 170 -12.92 -5.58 14.87
N MET A 171 -13.91 -5.46 15.76
CA MET A 171 -15.26 -6.02 15.54
C MET A 171 -15.96 -5.35 14.36
N ILE A 172 -15.80 -4.03 14.20
CA ILE A 172 -16.29 -3.31 12.99
C ILE A 172 -15.56 -3.82 11.74
N SER A 173 -14.23 -4.02 11.80
CA SER A 173 -13.48 -4.60 10.70
C SER A 173 -13.95 -6.03 10.37
N ALA A 174 -14.31 -6.83 11.34
CA ALA A 174 -14.93 -8.15 11.12
C ALA A 174 -16.31 -8.02 10.45
N GLY A 175 -17.11 -7.02 10.83
CA GLY A 175 -18.37 -6.69 10.17
C GLY A 175 -18.20 -6.31 8.70
N LEU A 176 -17.16 -5.52 8.38
CA LEU A 176 -16.79 -5.19 6.99
C LEU A 176 -16.42 -6.46 6.19
N ALA A 177 -15.70 -7.41 6.82
CA ALA A 177 -15.43 -8.71 6.20
C ALA A 177 -16.70 -9.51 5.92
N GLY A 178 -17.72 -9.40 6.75
CA GLY A 178 -19.04 -9.98 6.50
C GLY A 178 -19.71 -9.39 5.25
N ILE A 179 -19.66 -8.07 5.07
CA ILE A 179 -20.16 -7.40 3.85
C ILE A 179 -19.35 -7.85 2.64
N TRP A 180 -18.03 -7.90 2.77
CA TRP A 180 -17.12 -8.37 1.71
C TRP A 180 -17.41 -9.81 1.30
N PHE A 181 -17.70 -10.69 2.27
CA PHE A 181 -18.11 -12.07 2.01
C PHE A 181 -19.43 -12.16 1.23
N VAL A 182 -20.43 -11.35 1.59
CA VAL A 182 -21.71 -11.29 0.84
C VAL A 182 -21.45 -10.83 -0.59
N LEU A 183 -20.67 -9.78 -0.78
CA LEU A 183 -20.31 -9.28 -2.11
C LEU A 183 -19.53 -10.32 -2.92
N TRP A 184 -18.59 -11.05 -2.30
CA TRP A 184 -17.90 -12.17 -2.93
C TRP A 184 -18.88 -13.24 -3.43
N HIS A 185 -19.87 -13.61 -2.61
CA HIS A 185 -20.87 -14.61 -2.99
C HIS A 185 -21.68 -14.18 -4.21
N LEU A 186 -22.06 -12.89 -4.27
CA LEU A 186 -22.87 -12.31 -5.33
C LEU A 186 -22.06 -11.97 -6.59
N ALA A 187 -20.82 -11.50 -6.42
CA ALA A 187 -20.00 -10.97 -7.50
C ALA A 187 -19.16 -12.02 -8.23
N VAL A 188 -18.79 -13.14 -7.58
CA VAL A 188 -17.85 -14.11 -8.15
C VAL A 188 -18.56 -15.41 -8.51
N PRO A 189 -18.73 -15.74 -9.81
CA PRO A 189 -19.28 -17.02 -10.27
C PRO A 189 -18.40 -18.21 -9.85
N ASN A 190 -19.00 -19.38 -9.66
CA ASN A 190 -18.28 -20.58 -9.20
C ASN A 190 -17.25 -21.09 -10.21
N ASP A 191 -17.51 -20.90 -11.48
CA ASP A 191 -16.77 -21.45 -12.61
C ASP A 191 -15.83 -20.45 -13.29
N PHE A 192 -15.71 -19.21 -12.75
CA PHE A 192 -14.84 -18.20 -13.33
C PHE A 192 -13.36 -18.56 -13.13
N ARG A 193 -12.65 -18.78 -14.24
CA ARG A 193 -11.23 -19.16 -14.27
C ARG A 193 -10.45 -18.20 -15.15
N ALA A 194 -9.19 -17.97 -14.81
CA ALA A 194 -8.27 -17.24 -15.68
C ALA A 194 -7.96 -18.05 -16.95
N PRO A 195 -7.74 -17.41 -18.10
CA PRO A 195 -7.26 -18.11 -19.29
C PRO A 195 -5.84 -18.64 -19.04
N GLN A 196 -5.53 -19.83 -19.60
CA GLN A 196 -4.19 -20.40 -19.51
C GLN A 196 -3.20 -19.49 -20.25
N ARG A 197 -2.21 -18.99 -19.55
CA ARG A 197 -1.12 -18.24 -20.16
C ARG A 197 0.09 -19.15 -20.32
N PRO A 198 0.74 -19.15 -21.50
CA PRO A 198 1.99 -19.88 -21.67
C PRO A 198 3.05 -19.32 -20.68
N PRO A 199 3.92 -20.20 -20.12
CA PRO A 199 5.03 -19.76 -19.31
C PRO A 199 5.86 -18.72 -20.08
N ARG A 200 6.09 -17.55 -19.51
CA ARG A 200 7.02 -16.59 -20.10
C ARG A 200 8.43 -17.12 -19.93
N PRO A 201 9.23 -17.22 -21.00
CA PRO A 201 10.65 -17.54 -20.87
C PRO A 201 11.32 -16.53 -19.93
N VAL A 202 12.03 -17.02 -18.93
CA VAL A 202 12.92 -16.18 -18.11
C VAL A 202 14.18 -15.98 -18.95
N GLU A 203 14.23 -14.91 -19.71
CA GLU A 203 15.46 -14.48 -20.36
C GLU A 203 16.43 -13.97 -19.27
N LEU A 204 17.51 -14.71 -19.06
CA LEU A 204 18.63 -14.30 -18.20
C LEU A 204 19.50 -13.30 -18.98
N ASP A 205 19.04 -12.05 -19.01
CA ASP A 205 19.84 -10.96 -19.55
C ASP A 205 20.90 -10.51 -18.57
N GLY A 206 21.95 -9.91 -19.12
CA GLY A 206 22.99 -9.25 -18.34
C GLY A 206 22.44 -8.18 -17.38
N ILE A 207 23.24 -7.84 -16.39
CA ILE A 207 22.89 -6.83 -15.37
C ILE A 207 22.91 -5.45 -16.03
N ASP A 208 21.77 -4.76 -16.07
CA ASP A 208 21.65 -3.37 -16.46
C ASP A 208 21.73 -2.47 -15.21
N TRP A 209 22.90 -1.90 -14.98
CA TRP A 209 23.18 -1.07 -13.80
C TRP A 209 22.34 0.21 -13.75
N TRP A 210 21.99 0.80 -14.90
CA TRP A 210 21.16 2.00 -14.94
C TRP A 210 19.72 1.70 -14.57
N LEU A 211 19.20 0.58 -15.03
CA LEU A 211 17.88 0.10 -14.67
C LEU A 211 17.82 -0.25 -13.16
N LEU A 212 18.88 -0.89 -12.61
CA LEU A 212 18.95 -1.18 -11.18
C LEU A 212 19.05 0.10 -10.34
N LEU A 213 19.79 1.10 -10.79
CA LEU A 213 19.90 2.38 -10.10
C LEU A 213 18.57 3.15 -10.14
N ALA A 214 17.83 3.11 -11.25
CA ALA A 214 16.48 3.66 -11.33
C ALA A 214 15.51 2.95 -10.37
N ALA A 215 15.60 1.62 -10.25
CA ALA A 215 14.85 0.85 -9.28
C ALA A 215 15.24 1.18 -7.83
N LEU A 216 16.52 1.40 -7.56
CA LEU A 216 17.03 1.83 -6.25
C LEU A 216 16.46 3.19 -5.82
N VAL A 217 16.32 4.14 -6.74
CA VAL A 217 15.63 5.43 -6.46
C VAL A 217 14.23 5.18 -5.91
N CYS A 218 13.46 4.30 -6.57
CA CYS A 218 12.11 3.95 -6.11
C CYS A 218 12.12 3.23 -4.75
N THR A 219 13.11 2.35 -4.52
CA THR A 219 13.29 1.67 -3.22
C THR A 219 13.54 2.66 -2.09
N LEU A 220 14.44 3.63 -2.29
CA LEU A 220 14.78 4.64 -1.30
C LEU A 220 13.59 5.55 -0.95
N ILE A 221 12.82 5.98 -1.97
CA ILE A 221 11.58 6.75 -1.74
C ILE A 221 10.57 5.91 -0.95
N ALA A 222 10.40 4.63 -1.30
CA ALA A 222 9.50 3.73 -0.58
C ALA A 222 9.94 3.50 0.88
N ILE A 223 11.25 3.38 1.16
CA ILE A 223 11.78 3.29 2.53
C ILE A 223 11.39 4.52 3.34
N GLY A 224 11.65 5.72 2.83
CA GLY A 224 11.32 6.97 3.53
C GLY A 224 9.82 7.10 3.81
N ASN A 225 8.98 6.81 2.82
CA ASN A 225 7.53 6.84 2.97
C ASN A 225 7.04 5.84 4.02
N VAL A 226 7.57 4.61 4.03
CA VAL A 226 7.14 3.58 4.97
C VAL A 226 7.67 3.85 6.38
N LEU A 227 8.91 4.32 6.54
CA LEU A 227 9.43 4.80 7.83
C LEU A 227 8.48 5.82 8.46
N PHE A 228 8.09 6.83 7.69
CA PHE A 228 7.17 7.86 8.16
C PHE A 228 5.79 7.30 8.49
N THR A 229 5.13 6.61 7.54
CA THR A 229 3.74 6.14 7.72
C THR A 229 3.59 5.10 8.82
N ALA A 230 4.63 4.33 9.11
CA ALA A 230 4.63 3.35 10.19
C ALA A 230 4.90 3.99 11.57
N ALA A 231 5.73 5.03 11.63
CA ALA A 231 6.07 5.71 12.89
C ALA A 231 5.05 6.77 13.31
N MET A 232 4.40 7.45 12.34
CA MET A 232 3.59 8.64 12.59
C MET A 232 2.44 8.44 13.59
N PRO A 233 1.72 7.28 13.64
CA PRO A 233 0.64 7.13 14.60
C PRO A 233 1.14 7.16 16.05
N LEU A 234 2.25 6.47 16.30
CA LEU A 234 2.88 6.44 17.63
C LEU A 234 3.54 7.76 17.98
N PHE A 235 4.18 8.41 17.01
CA PHE A 235 4.75 9.75 17.20
C PHE A 235 3.68 10.76 17.58
N PHE A 236 2.58 10.87 16.84
CA PHE A 236 1.54 11.86 17.12
C PHE A 236 0.85 11.63 18.46
N VAL A 237 0.52 10.38 18.78
CA VAL A 237 -0.27 10.07 19.97
C VAL A 237 0.61 10.00 21.20
N ARG A 238 1.75 9.27 21.14
CA ARG A 238 2.57 8.98 22.32
C ARG A 238 3.59 10.05 22.64
N GLU A 239 4.26 10.62 21.61
CA GLU A 239 5.34 11.60 21.84
C GLU A 239 4.85 13.05 21.80
N VAL A 240 3.93 13.37 20.88
CA VAL A 240 3.37 14.73 20.76
C VAL A 240 2.14 14.92 21.68
N GLY A 241 1.45 13.84 22.03
CA GLY A 241 0.25 13.87 22.89
C GLY A 241 -1.01 14.36 22.16
N LEU A 242 -1.09 14.18 20.84
CA LEU A 242 -2.28 14.50 20.04
C LEU A 242 -3.37 13.43 20.21
N PRO A 243 -4.65 13.77 19.96
CA PRO A 243 -5.76 12.83 20.02
C PRO A 243 -5.54 11.59 19.14
N GLY A 244 -6.02 10.43 19.57
CA GLY A 244 -5.82 9.14 18.90
C GLY A 244 -6.39 9.05 17.48
N TYR A 245 -7.35 9.92 17.12
CA TYR A 245 -7.88 10.01 15.75
C TYR A 245 -6.96 10.73 14.75
N THR A 246 -5.95 11.47 15.22
CA THR A 246 -5.07 12.32 14.40
C THR A 246 -4.38 11.56 13.26
N PRO A 247 -3.81 10.35 13.45
CA PRO A 247 -3.19 9.60 12.36
C PRO A 247 -4.17 9.27 11.22
N GLY A 248 -5.41 8.96 11.58
CA GLY A 248 -6.46 8.69 10.59
C GLY A 248 -6.74 9.90 9.70
N LEU A 249 -6.83 11.09 10.29
CA LEU A 249 -7.02 12.35 9.53
C LEU A 249 -5.82 12.65 8.63
N ALA A 250 -4.58 12.41 9.11
CA ALA A 250 -3.37 12.59 8.30
C ALA A 250 -3.40 11.71 7.04
N ILE A 251 -3.69 10.42 7.21
CA ILE A 251 -3.77 9.47 6.07
C ILE A 251 -4.90 9.85 5.12
N SER A 252 -6.05 10.28 5.63
CA SER A 252 -7.16 10.72 4.80
C SER A 252 -6.81 11.96 3.97
N ALA A 253 -6.21 12.98 4.59
CA ALA A 253 -5.75 14.18 3.90
C ALA A 253 -4.70 13.85 2.83
N LYS A 254 -3.75 12.96 3.15
CA LYS A 254 -2.77 12.43 2.21
C LYS A 254 -3.45 11.80 1.00
N CYS A 255 -4.33 10.82 1.20
CA CYS A 255 -4.95 10.07 0.10
C CYS A 255 -5.80 10.94 -0.81
N VAL A 256 -6.51 11.93 -0.27
CA VAL A 256 -7.29 12.89 -1.09
C VAL A 256 -6.38 13.69 -2.01
N VAL A 257 -5.29 14.25 -1.49
CA VAL A 257 -4.37 15.07 -2.28
C VAL A 257 -3.52 14.23 -3.22
N GLU A 258 -3.13 13.01 -2.83
CA GLU A 258 -2.39 12.07 -3.67
C GLU A 258 -3.12 11.81 -5.00
N VAL A 259 -4.43 11.56 -4.96
CA VAL A 259 -5.23 11.35 -6.18
C VAL A 259 -5.13 12.55 -7.13
N ILE A 260 -5.22 13.78 -6.59
CA ILE A 260 -5.09 15.01 -7.39
C ILE A 260 -3.66 15.17 -7.94
N ALA A 261 -2.67 14.87 -7.12
CA ALA A 261 -1.26 15.00 -7.46
C ALA A 261 -0.81 14.07 -8.58
N ILE A 262 -1.34 12.84 -8.65
CA ILE A 262 -1.05 11.88 -9.72
C ILE A 262 -1.37 12.48 -11.10
N PHE A 263 -2.48 13.19 -11.25
CA PHE A 263 -2.84 13.86 -12.52
C PHE A 263 -1.91 15.03 -12.85
N SER A 264 -1.41 15.75 -11.85
CA SER A 264 -0.44 16.82 -12.06
C SER A 264 0.95 16.29 -12.43
N ALA A 265 1.31 15.12 -11.90
CA ALA A 265 2.60 14.48 -12.13
C ALA A 265 2.87 14.20 -13.61
N ALA A 266 1.86 13.74 -14.36
CA ALA A 266 1.99 13.49 -15.81
C ALA A 266 2.35 14.76 -16.57
N ARG A 267 1.63 15.88 -16.32
CA ARG A 267 1.90 17.18 -16.97
C ARG A 267 3.28 17.75 -16.60
N LEU A 268 3.69 17.60 -15.34
CA LEU A 268 5.00 18.02 -14.88
C LEU A 268 6.11 17.17 -15.53
N ALA A 269 5.89 15.86 -15.70
CA ALA A 269 6.83 14.96 -16.35
C ALA A 269 7.00 15.28 -17.86
N GLU A 270 5.93 15.66 -18.55
CA GLU A 270 5.98 16.14 -19.94
C GLU A 270 6.82 17.41 -20.06
N ARG A 271 6.71 18.34 -19.11
CA ARG A 271 7.39 19.64 -19.16
C ARG A 271 8.82 19.60 -18.68
N PHE A 272 9.11 18.89 -17.59
CA PHE A 272 10.41 18.91 -16.91
C PHE A 272 11.16 17.57 -16.97
N GLY A 273 10.51 16.53 -17.46
CA GLY A 273 11.01 15.16 -17.43
C GLY A 273 10.76 14.45 -16.09
N PRO A 274 10.60 13.11 -16.10
CA PRO A 274 10.26 12.31 -14.90
C PRO A 274 11.33 12.39 -13.81
N ARG A 275 12.62 12.53 -14.18
CA ARG A 275 13.72 12.69 -13.24
C ARG A 275 13.62 13.97 -12.40
N ALA A 276 13.28 15.10 -13.02
CA ALA A 276 13.12 16.38 -12.31
C ALA A 276 11.89 16.33 -11.37
N VAL A 277 10.79 15.66 -11.79
CA VAL A 277 9.61 15.46 -10.94
C VAL A 277 9.95 14.62 -9.72
N LEU A 278 10.71 13.52 -9.87
CA LEU A 278 11.15 12.70 -8.75
C LEU A 278 12.11 13.45 -7.81
N ALA A 279 13.00 14.29 -8.36
CA ALA A 279 13.88 15.13 -7.53
C ALA A 279 13.07 16.16 -6.73
N GLY A 280 12.09 16.81 -7.36
CA GLY A 280 11.17 17.72 -6.69
C GLY A 280 10.34 17.01 -5.60
N ALA A 281 9.85 15.81 -5.88
CA ALA A 281 9.16 14.97 -4.91
C ALA A 281 10.06 14.62 -3.70
N ALA A 282 11.33 14.26 -3.95
CA ALA A 282 12.29 13.95 -2.89
C ALA A 282 12.61 15.18 -2.01
N ILE A 283 12.80 16.36 -2.60
CA ILE A 283 12.99 17.61 -1.86
C ILE A 283 11.76 17.91 -1.00
N LEU A 284 10.57 17.80 -1.59
CA LEU A 284 9.33 18.05 -0.87
C LEU A 284 9.14 17.04 0.28
N ALA A 285 9.50 15.77 0.08
CA ALA A 285 9.48 14.75 1.13
C ALA A 285 10.40 15.10 2.29
N ILE A 286 11.66 15.52 2.01
CA ILE A 286 12.62 15.95 3.03
C ILE A 286 12.01 17.07 3.88
N LEU A 287 11.50 18.13 3.23
CA LEU A 287 10.93 19.28 3.91
C LEU A 287 9.67 18.92 4.72
N THR A 288 8.80 18.11 4.14
CA THR A 288 7.54 17.68 4.76
C THR A 288 7.80 16.81 5.99
N PHE A 289 8.68 15.81 5.90
CA PHE A 289 9.01 14.96 7.04
C PHE A 289 9.76 15.73 8.14
N ALA A 290 10.68 16.63 7.78
CA ALA A 290 11.33 17.50 8.76
C ALA A 290 10.32 18.41 9.47
N ALA A 291 9.32 18.93 8.76
CA ALA A 291 8.24 19.70 9.34
C ALA A 291 7.34 18.84 10.25
N PHE A 292 7.01 17.60 9.84
CA PHE A 292 6.24 16.67 10.67
C PHE A 292 6.93 16.37 12.02
N ALA A 293 8.26 16.31 12.05
CA ALA A 293 8.99 16.08 13.29
C ALA A 293 8.82 17.23 14.31
N GLN A 294 8.27 18.39 13.92
CA GLN A 294 8.06 19.58 14.74
C GLN A 294 6.58 19.90 15.01
N VAL A 295 5.65 19.00 14.63
CA VAL A 295 4.21 19.27 14.79
C VAL A 295 3.82 19.31 16.26
N SER A 296 2.85 20.18 16.56
CA SER A 296 2.27 20.35 17.90
C SER A 296 0.74 20.44 17.89
N SER A 297 0.11 20.38 16.72
CA SER A 297 -1.34 20.49 16.60
C SER A 297 -1.92 19.61 15.49
N VAL A 298 -3.18 19.22 15.65
CA VAL A 298 -3.93 18.42 14.63
C VAL A 298 -4.01 19.15 13.29
N LEU A 299 -4.19 20.48 13.30
CA LEU A 299 -4.26 21.26 12.07
C LEU A 299 -2.95 21.18 11.27
N GLN A 300 -1.79 21.30 11.94
CA GLN A 300 -0.49 21.15 11.29
C GLN A 300 -0.33 19.75 10.68
N VAL A 301 -0.77 18.70 11.39
CA VAL A 301 -0.71 17.32 10.91
C VAL A 301 -1.56 17.14 9.65
N VAL A 302 -2.78 17.69 9.59
CA VAL A 302 -3.67 17.60 8.42
C VAL A 302 -3.08 18.35 7.22
N ILE A 303 -2.55 19.56 7.43
CA ILE A 303 -1.93 20.35 6.36
C ILE A 303 -0.69 19.63 5.81
N LEU A 304 0.19 19.14 6.69
CA LEU A 304 1.39 18.41 6.27
C LEU A 304 1.02 17.06 5.64
N GLY A 305 -0.06 16.41 6.09
CA GLY A 305 -0.60 15.20 5.46
C GLY A 305 -1.05 15.46 4.02
N ALA A 306 -1.68 16.59 3.75
CA ALA A 306 -2.03 17.02 2.39
C ALA A 306 -0.76 17.25 1.53
N ILE A 307 0.28 17.89 2.08
CA ILE A 307 1.56 18.11 1.38
C ILE A 307 2.28 16.77 1.15
N GLU A 308 2.22 15.85 2.12
CA GLU A 308 2.75 14.49 1.98
C GLU A 308 2.04 13.75 0.84
N GLY A 309 0.73 13.85 0.74
CA GLY A 309 -0.05 13.31 -0.36
C GLY A 309 0.38 13.87 -1.72
N TYR A 310 0.72 15.15 -1.78
CA TYR A 310 1.19 15.76 -3.02
C TYR A 310 2.53 15.19 -3.49
N TYR A 311 3.54 15.11 -2.60
CA TYR A 311 4.83 14.54 -3.00
C TYR A 311 4.72 13.06 -3.39
N TYR A 312 3.92 12.29 -2.63
CA TYR A 312 3.75 10.86 -2.90
C TYR A 312 2.97 10.62 -4.20
N GLY A 313 1.99 11.45 -4.50
CA GLY A 313 1.27 11.43 -5.76
C GLY A 313 2.16 11.80 -6.97
N LEU A 314 3.11 12.73 -6.81
CA LEU A 314 4.13 12.99 -7.83
C LEU A 314 4.98 11.75 -8.09
N PHE A 315 5.45 11.08 -7.03
CA PHE A 315 6.17 9.81 -7.14
C PHE A 315 5.34 8.74 -7.82
N ALA A 316 4.14 8.46 -7.31
CA ALA A 316 3.26 7.41 -7.82
C ALA A 316 2.86 7.61 -9.29
N GLY A 317 2.72 8.87 -9.72
CA GLY A 317 2.34 9.22 -11.09
C GLY A 317 3.44 9.01 -12.12
N VAL A 318 4.73 9.05 -11.72
CA VAL A 318 5.84 8.97 -12.70
C VAL A 318 6.80 7.81 -12.48
N ALA A 319 6.81 7.18 -11.31
CA ALA A 319 7.86 6.22 -10.94
C ALA A 319 7.93 5.00 -11.87
N ILE A 320 6.79 4.43 -12.26
CA ILE A 320 6.77 3.26 -13.15
C ILE A 320 7.30 3.61 -14.54
N SER A 321 6.87 4.73 -15.13
CA SER A 321 7.34 5.20 -16.45
C SER A 321 8.80 5.60 -16.41
N PHE A 322 9.26 6.18 -15.28
CA PHE A 322 10.66 6.47 -15.06
C PHE A 322 11.53 5.21 -15.11
N VAL A 323 11.17 4.13 -14.39
CA VAL A 323 11.94 2.87 -14.44
C VAL A 323 11.86 2.23 -15.83
N GLN A 324 10.68 2.24 -16.48
CA GLN A 324 10.49 1.71 -17.83
C GLN A 324 11.32 2.44 -18.89
N SER A 325 11.61 3.73 -18.71
CA SER A 325 12.44 4.49 -19.65
C SER A 325 13.89 3.99 -19.75
N TYR A 326 14.38 3.25 -18.74
CA TYR A 326 15.71 2.62 -18.76
C TYR A 326 15.74 1.23 -19.41
N ALA A 327 14.58 0.65 -19.72
CA ALA A 327 14.48 -0.61 -20.44
C ALA A 327 13.27 -0.59 -21.40
N PRO A 328 13.28 0.28 -22.42
CA PRO A 328 12.14 0.46 -23.32
C PRO A 328 11.79 -0.83 -24.09
N ASP A 329 12.80 -1.62 -24.44
CA ASP A 329 12.62 -2.90 -25.14
C ASP A 329 12.08 -4.02 -24.24
N LYS A 330 12.14 -3.86 -22.90
CA LYS A 330 11.75 -4.87 -21.89
C LYS A 330 10.87 -4.26 -20.77
N PRO A 331 9.72 -3.66 -21.11
CA PRO A 331 8.89 -2.94 -20.14
C PRO A 331 8.35 -3.86 -19.02
N GLY A 332 8.17 -5.15 -19.28
CA GLY A 332 7.78 -6.12 -18.28
C GLY A 332 8.84 -6.34 -17.18
N ARG A 333 10.12 -6.38 -17.55
CA ARG A 333 11.26 -6.47 -16.61
C ARG A 333 11.36 -5.20 -15.76
N ALA A 334 11.23 -4.02 -16.37
CA ALA A 334 11.24 -2.75 -15.68
C ALA A 334 10.08 -2.64 -14.66
N THR A 335 8.88 -3.06 -15.06
CA THR A 335 7.71 -3.09 -14.17
C THR A 335 7.91 -4.04 -12.98
N ALA A 336 8.47 -5.23 -13.22
CA ALA A 336 8.75 -6.18 -12.16
C ALA A 336 9.78 -5.62 -11.16
N LEU A 337 10.84 -4.97 -11.64
CA LEU A 337 11.83 -4.30 -10.79
C LEU A 337 11.23 -3.15 -10.00
N PHE A 338 10.36 -2.33 -10.60
CA PHE A 338 9.62 -1.29 -9.90
C PHE A 338 8.76 -1.87 -8.76
N MET A 339 7.99 -2.93 -9.01
CA MET A 339 7.19 -3.57 -7.97
C MET A 339 8.06 -4.15 -6.85
N ASN A 340 9.16 -4.82 -7.20
CA ASN A 340 10.12 -5.32 -6.22
C ASN A 340 10.75 -4.20 -5.39
N SER A 341 10.98 -3.01 -5.98
CA SER A 341 11.46 -1.83 -5.26
C SER A 341 10.50 -1.38 -4.17
N LEU A 342 9.19 -1.38 -4.45
CA LEU A 342 8.17 -1.01 -3.46
C LEU A 342 8.09 -2.05 -2.33
N TYR A 343 8.13 -3.34 -2.66
CA TYR A 343 8.11 -4.40 -1.63
C TYR A 343 9.37 -4.39 -0.76
N LEU A 344 10.54 -4.23 -1.39
CA LEU A 344 11.81 -4.17 -0.67
C LEU A 344 11.88 -2.92 0.21
N GLY A 345 11.46 -1.77 -0.32
CA GLY A 345 11.39 -0.52 0.44
C GLY A 345 10.41 -0.62 1.61
N GLY A 346 9.26 -1.24 1.40
CA GLY A 346 8.27 -1.51 2.45
C GLY A 346 8.81 -2.42 3.55
N PHE A 347 9.49 -3.50 3.18
CA PHE A 347 10.13 -4.42 4.12
C PHE A 347 11.21 -3.72 4.96
N ILE A 348 12.17 -3.07 4.29
CA ILE A 348 13.28 -2.37 4.96
C ILE A 348 12.72 -1.25 5.86
N GLY A 349 11.77 -0.44 5.35
CA GLY A 349 11.18 0.66 6.11
C GLY A 349 10.49 0.21 7.39
N ASN A 350 9.62 -0.81 7.32
CA ASN A 350 8.92 -1.32 8.50
C ASN A 350 9.87 -1.95 9.54
N VAL A 351 10.85 -2.74 9.09
CA VAL A 351 11.82 -3.38 9.99
C VAL A 351 12.72 -2.32 10.63
N SER A 352 13.25 -1.39 9.84
CA SER A 352 14.11 -0.31 10.36
C SER A 352 13.36 0.61 11.33
N MET A 353 12.08 0.92 11.05
CA MET A 353 11.25 1.74 11.92
C MET A 353 11.20 1.18 13.34
N GLY A 354 10.92 -0.11 13.50
CA GLY A 354 10.83 -0.73 14.82
C GLY A 354 12.15 -0.65 15.62
N PHE A 355 13.29 -0.92 14.97
CA PHE A 355 14.60 -0.86 15.63
C PHE A 355 15.05 0.58 15.93
N ILE A 356 14.82 1.53 15.03
CA ILE A 356 15.18 2.94 15.26
C ILE A 356 14.31 3.52 16.37
N ALA A 357 13.00 3.24 16.38
CA ALA A 357 12.11 3.72 17.42
C ALA A 357 12.45 3.14 18.80
N ASP A 358 12.86 1.87 18.85
CA ASP A 358 13.26 1.20 20.10
C ASP A 358 14.58 1.77 20.66
N ALA A 359 15.55 2.03 19.78
CA ALA A 359 16.87 2.53 20.17
C ALA A 359 16.87 4.05 20.51
N PHE A 360 15.96 4.82 19.91
CA PHE A 360 15.94 6.28 20.04
C PHE A 360 14.52 6.79 20.36
N SER A 361 13.68 7.06 19.32
CA SER A 361 12.32 7.59 19.45
C SER A 361 11.56 7.48 18.10
N PHE A 362 10.25 7.65 18.12
CA PHE A 362 9.47 7.75 16.87
C PHE A 362 9.77 9.05 16.11
N GLN A 363 10.09 10.14 16.83
CA GLN A 363 10.58 11.38 16.20
C GLN A 363 11.88 11.14 15.42
N ALA A 364 12.83 10.36 15.97
CA ALA A 364 14.07 10.02 15.28
C ALA A 364 13.81 9.25 13.98
N VAL A 365 12.81 8.34 13.96
CA VAL A 365 12.39 7.65 12.72
C VAL A 365 11.95 8.66 11.66
N ILE A 366 11.17 9.69 12.04
CA ILE A 366 10.70 10.72 11.10
C ILE A 366 11.89 11.53 10.53
N TYR A 367 12.90 11.84 11.36
CA TYR A 367 14.12 12.48 10.84
C TYR A 367 14.91 11.55 9.90
N VAL A 368 14.99 10.25 10.18
CA VAL A 368 15.60 9.28 9.26
C VAL A 368 14.79 9.18 7.96
N ALA A 369 13.45 9.21 8.04
CA ALA A 369 12.60 9.29 6.85
C ALA A 369 12.88 10.56 6.03
N ALA A 370 13.06 11.72 6.66
CA ALA A 370 13.49 12.94 5.97
C ALA A 370 14.86 12.78 5.33
N ALA A 371 15.84 12.26 6.08
CA ALA A 371 17.21 12.05 5.60
C ALA A 371 17.28 11.08 4.41
N SER A 372 16.34 10.11 4.30
CA SER A 372 16.29 9.16 3.19
C SER A 372 16.10 9.79 1.82
N GLY A 373 15.61 11.03 1.75
CA GLY A 373 15.51 11.79 0.51
C GLY A 373 16.88 12.23 -0.06
N VAL A 374 17.91 12.35 0.80
CA VAL A 374 19.26 12.74 0.36
C VAL A 374 19.89 11.70 -0.58
N PRO A 375 19.97 10.40 -0.23
CA PRO A 375 20.45 9.39 -1.15
C PRO A 375 19.60 9.25 -2.42
N VAL A 376 18.29 9.58 -2.38
CA VAL A 376 17.46 9.67 -3.58
C VAL A 376 17.99 10.74 -4.54
N LEU A 377 18.26 11.96 -4.03
CA LEU A 377 18.80 13.06 -4.84
C LEU A 377 20.18 12.72 -5.40
N LEU A 378 21.05 12.10 -4.60
CA LEU A 378 22.37 11.64 -5.04
C LEU A 378 22.26 10.59 -6.14
N ALA A 379 21.40 9.59 -5.97
CA ALA A 379 21.18 8.57 -6.99
C ALA A 379 20.63 9.17 -8.29
N LEU A 380 19.66 10.10 -8.20
CA LEU A 380 19.15 10.84 -9.35
C LEU A 380 20.24 11.70 -10.01
N ALA A 381 21.16 12.31 -9.26
CA ALA A 381 22.24 13.12 -9.79
C ALA A 381 23.25 12.30 -10.62
N VAL A 382 23.55 11.07 -10.20
CA VAL A 382 24.49 10.16 -10.88
C VAL A 382 23.83 9.45 -12.08
N LEU A 383 22.53 9.25 -12.07
CA LEU A 383 21.79 8.56 -13.12
C LEU A 383 21.99 9.27 -14.48
N ARG A 384 22.41 8.53 -15.50
CA ARG A 384 22.46 9.05 -16.87
C ARG A 384 21.04 9.17 -17.44
N PRO A 385 20.79 10.13 -18.35
CA PRO A 385 19.50 10.16 -19.05
C PRO A 385 19.26 8.84 -19.78
N PRO A 386 17.99 8.38 -19.87
CA PRO A 386 17.66 7.20 -20.64
C PRO A 386 18.17 7.34 -22.07
N ARG A 387 18.54 6.22 -22.70
CA ARG A 387 18.92 6.23 -24.12
C ARG A 387 17.71 6.72 -24.92
N SER A 388 17.86 7.81 -25.66
CA SER A 388 16.87 8.25 -26.65
C SER A 388 16.72 7.14 -27.70
N THR A 389 15.53 6.58 -27.82
CA THR A 389 15.14 5.72 -28.95
C THR A 389 15.04 6.54 -30.20
#